data_c55c8033f8ecf7e9e464e4451a7dc9ba
#
_entry.id   c55c8033f8ecf7e9e464e4451a7dc9ba
#
_cell.length_a   1.000
_cell.length_b   1.000
_cell.length_c   1.000
_cell.angle_alpha   90.00
_cell.angle_beta   90.00
_cell.angle_gamma   90.00
#
_symmetry.space_group_name_H-M   'P 1'
#
loop_
_entity.id
_entity.type
_entity.pdbx_description
1 polymer ?
#
loop_
_entity_poly.entity_id
_entity_poly.type
_entity_poly.pdbx_seq_one_letter_code
_entity_poly.pdbx_strand_id
1 'polypeptide(L)'
;MFVSILQRLEPILKKLYRKFVPPPPPHLSPVPPQAGDRDIEYSWIAANMPEGPGNALDFGSGQSYMGLIAARKGFNTIALDLEPVRWFYKHPRFKFIQGDILKLQFPPSYFDLIINCSAIEHVGLAGRYGVTKDRPDGDIEAMKILKIILKPGGKMLLTIPVGQDNVFKPLHRVYGKERLPRLLEGWEILKEEYWIKDEEGYWICVDKETALGREIVHPSLYGLGLFVLQKPIGDKKRLNR
;
A
#
# COMPACT_ATOMS: atom_id res chain seq x y z
N MET A 1 1.35 18.96 -36.15
CA MET A 1 2.34 18.41 -37.10
C MET A 1 3.74 18.23 -36.50
N PHE A 2 4.26 19.15 -35.71
CA PHE A 2 5.59 19.04 -35.05
C PHE A 2 5.71 17.90 -34.02
N VAL A 3 4.69 17.63 -33.20
CA VAL A 3 4.70 16.58 -32.16
C VAL A 3 4.83 15.17 -32.75
N SER A 4 4.25 14.92 -33.95
CA SER A 4 4.32 13.61 -34.60
C SER A 4 5.70 13.29 -35.22
N ILE A 5 6.46 14.31 -35.55
CA ILE A 5 7.83 14.15 -36.08
C ILE A 5 8.81 13.83 -34.94
N LEU A 6 8.69 14.52 -33.81
CA LEU A 6 9.51 14.24 -32.63
C LEU A 6 9.28 12.83 -32.07
N GLN A 7 8.02 12.36 -32.01
CA GLN A 7 7.70 11.00 -31.58
C GLN A 7 8.25 9.92 -32.55
N ARG A 8 8.37 10.20 -33.84
CA ARG A 8 8.98 9.28 -34.80
C ARG A 8 10.51 9.28 -34.76
N LEU A 9 11.11 10.40 -34.38
CA LEU A 9 12.57 10.53 -34.29
C LEU A 9 13.14 10.03 -32.97
N GLU A 10 12.33 10.00 -31.89
CA GLU A 10 12.76 9.58 -30.58
C GLU A 10 13.41 8.18 -30.55
N PRO A 11 12.84 7.12 -31.17
CA PRO A 11 13.49 5.80 -31.18
C PRO A 11 14.79 5.77 -31.99
N ILE A 12 14.88 6.58 -33.02
CA ILE A 12 16.10 6.69 -33.84
C ILE A 12 17.19 7.40 -33.04
N LEU A 13 16.84 8.50 -32.39
CA LEU A 13 17.75 9.26 -31.53
C LEU A 13 18.21 8.42 -30.31
N LYS A 14 17.32 7.67 -29.69
CA LYS A 14 17.67 6.72 -28.61
C LYS A 14 18.62 5.62 -29.10
N LYS A 15 18.42 5.11 -30.33
CA LYS A 15 19.30 4.09 -30.93
C LYS A 15 20.68 4.65 -31.26
N LEU A 16 20.75 5.89 -31.78
CA LEU A 16 22.00 6.58 -32.03
C LEU A 16 22.73 6.91 -30.74
N TYR A 17 22.03 7.45 -29.73
CA TYR A 17 22.58 7.75 -28.42
C TYR A 17 23.22 6.50 -27.78
N ARG A 18 22.51 5.36 -27.78
CA ARG A 18 23.06 4.09 -27.26
C ARG A 18 24.27 3.56 -27.99
N LYS A 19 24.47 3.98 -29.24
CA LYS A 19 25.64 3.56 -30.04
C LYS A 19 26.91 4.35 -29.68
N PHE A 20 26.76 5.59 -29.22
CA PHE A 20 27.88 6.50 -28.92
C PHE A 20 28.11 6.71 -27.42
N VAL A 21 27.09 6.42 -26.59
CA VAL A 21 27.20 6.50 -25.14
C VAL A 21 26.96 5.10 -24.60
N PRO A 22 28.01 4.36 -24.23
CA PRO A 22 27.85 3.06 -23.60
C PRO A 22 27.01 3.22 -22.33
N PRO A 23 26.12 2.27 -22.03
CA PRO A 23 25.39 2.30 -20.77
C PRO A 23 26.38 2.35 -19.62
N PRO A 24 26.09 3.10 -18.54
CA PRO A 24 26.94 3.07 -17.37
C PRO A 24 27.07 1.62 -16.89
N PRO A 25 28.22 1.25 -16.36
CA PRO A 25 28.40 -0.09 -15.75
C PRO A 25 27.24 -0.35 -14.76
N PRO A 26 26.73 -1.59 -14.67
CA PRO A 26 25.58 -1.91 -13.83
C PRO A 26 25.69 -1.42 -12.38
N HIS A 27 26.89 -1.42 -11.84
CA HIS A 27 27.20 -0.92 -10.48
C HIS A 27 27.23 0.61 -10.34
N LEU A 28 27.21 1.35 -11.47
CA LEU A 28 27.12 2.81 -11.48
C LEU A 28 25.74 3.32 -11.97
N SER A 29 24.83 2.41 -12.35
CA SER A 29 23.46 2.81 -12.69
C SER A 29 22.75 3.22 -11.42
N PRO A 30 22.23 4.45 -11.32
CA PRO A 30 21.47 4.84 -10.14
C PRO A 30 20.24 3.93 -10.04
N VAL A 31 20.18 3.15 -8.97
CA VAL A 31 18.97 2.36 -8.66
C VAL A 31 17.88 3.35 -8.30
N PRO A 32 16.69 3.30 -8.94
CA PRO A 32 15.59 4.15 -8.54
C PRO A 32 15.30 4.02 -7.04
N PRO A 33 15.09 5.11 -6.30
CA PRO A 33 14.89 5.08 -4.86
C PRO A 33 13.81 4.11 -4.39
N GLN A 34 12.75 3.91 -5.21
CA GLN A 34 11.65 2.99 -4.92
C GLN A 34 11.83 1.59 -5.53
N ALA A 35 12.89 1.33 -6.31
CA ALA A 35 13.06 0.01 -6.90
C ALA A 35 13.10 -1.07 -5.82
N GLY A 36 12.31 -2.13 -6.02
CA GLY A 36 12.23 -3.28 -5.12
C GLY A 36 11.27 -3.12 -3.93
N ASP A 37 10.60 -1.96 -3.74
CA ASP A 37 9.60 -1.79 -2.69
C ASP A 37 8.46 -2.82 -2.83
N ARG A 38 7.93 -2.99 -4.04
CA ARG A 38 6.88 -3.98 -4.34
C ARG A 38 7.34 -5.42 -4.15
N ASP A 39 8.61 -5.71 -4.34
CA ASP A 39 9.16 -7.05 -4.10
C ASP A 39 9.10 -7.38 -2.61
N ILE A 40 9.45 -6.42 -1.74
CA ILE A 40 9.33 -6.56 -0.29
C ILE A 40 7.87 -6.67 0.13
N GLU A 41 7.03 -5.71 -0.27
CA GLU A 41 5.63 -5.65 0.16
C GLU A 41 4.83 -6.88 -0.30
N TYR A 42 4.92 -7.23 -1.58
CA TYR A 42 4.15 -8.33 -2.15
C TYR A 42 4.58 -9.69 -1.60
N SER A 43 5.88 -9.93 -1.48
CA SER A 43 6.40 -11.16 -0.90
C SER A 43 5.99 -11.29 0.57
N TRP A 44 6.07 -10.20 1.33
CA TRP A 44 5.69 -10.20 2.74
C TRP A 44 4.18 -10.39 2.94
N ILE A 45 3.34 -9.69 2.17
CA ILE A 45 1.87 -9.86 2.20
C ILE A 45 1.51 -11.31 1.86
N ALA A 46 2.07 -11.85 0.77
CA ALA A 46 1.77 -13.22 0.35
C ALA A 46 2.17 -14.26 1.41
N ALA A 47 3.33 -14.06 2.07
CA ALA A 47 3.84 -14.95 3.13
C ALA A 47 3.02 -14.88 4.42
N ASN A 48 2.40 -13.75 4.74
CA ASN A 48 1.59 -13.56 5.95
C ASN A 48 0.07 -13.69 5.70
N MET A 49 -0.35 -13.93 4.45
CA MET A 49 -1.75 -14.08 4.09
C MET A 49 -2.30 -15.44 4.57
N PRO A 50 -3.36 -15.46 5.40
CA PRO A 50 -3.96 -16.71 5.86
C PRO A 50 -4.66 -17.45 4.72
N GLU A 51 -5.00 -18.72 4.97
CA GLU A 51 -5.90 -19.49 4.12
C GLU A 51 -7.36 -19.13 4.42
N GLY A 52 -8.21 -19.17 3.37
CA GLY A 52 -9.65 -19.09 3.52
C GLY A 52 -10.26 -20.38 4.13
N PRO A 53 -11.58 -20.51 4.15
CA PRO A 53 -12.57 -19.63 3.49
C PRO A 53 -12.84 -18.33 4.21
N GLY A 54 -13.49 -17.38 3.52
CA GLY A 54 -13.93 -16.09 4.08
C GLY A 54 -14.11 -15.04 3.00
N ASN A 55 -14.30 -13.79 3.44
CA ASN A 55 -14.36 -12.62 2.57
C ASN A 55 -13.10 -11.78 2.74
N ALA A 56 -12.48 -11.36 1.64
CA ALA A 56 -11.33 -10.48 1.66
C ALA A 56 -11.60 -9.17 0.92
N LEU A 57 -11.01 -8.08 1.41
CA LEU A 57 -10.96 -6.78 0.75
C LEU A 57 -9.49 -6.48 0.37
N ASP A 58 -9.22 -6.25 -0.90
CA ASP A 58 -7.98 -5.67 -1.39
C ASP A 58 -8.22 -4.17 -1.61
N PHE A 59 -7.84 -3.37 -0.61
CA PHE A 59 -8.11 -1.94 -0.54
C PHE A 59 -7.02 -1.12 -1.21
N GLY A 60 -7.42 -0.24 -2.13
CA GLY A 60 -6.47 0.51 -2.97
C GLY A 60 -5.68 -0.44 -3.87
N SER A 61 -6.40 -1.38 -4.49
CA SER A 61 -5.81 -2.53 -5.18
C SER A 61 -4.87 -2.17 -6.32
N GLY A 62 -5.09 -1.01 -6.98
CA GLY A 62 -4.37 -0.68 -8.20
C GLY A 62 -4.43 -1.84 -9.18
N GLN A 63 -3.30 -2.11 -9.83
CA GLN A 63 -3.10 -3.27 -10.71
C GLN A 63 -2.32 -4.40 -9.99
N SER A 64 -2.33 -4.45 -8.65
CA SER A 64 -1.66 -5.51 -7.92
C SER A 64 -2.37 -6.86 -8.13
N TYR A 65 -1.68 -7.94 -7.86
CA TYR A 65 -2.25 -9.29 -7.88
C TYR A 65 -2.57 -9.85 -6.48
N MET A 66 -2.55 -8.99 -5.45
CA MET A 66 -2.77 -9.43 -4.07
C MET A 66 -4.18 -9.97 -3.86
N GLY A 67 -5.20 -9.31 -4.43
CA GLY A 67 -6.57 -9.81 -4.41
C GLY A 67 -6.74 -11.15 -5.13
N LEU A 68 -5.97 -11.41 -6.22
CA LEU A 68 -5.97 -12.70 -6.89
C LEU A 68 -5.34 -13.80 -6.01
N ILE A 69 -4.26 -13.49 -5.29
CA ILE A 69 -3.66 -14.42 -4.33
C ILE A 69 -4.70 -14.78 -3.25
N ALA A 70 -5.39 -13.79 -2.66
CA ALA A 70 -6.45 -14.04 -1.68
C ALA A 70 -7.56 -14.93 -2.23
N ALA A 71 -8.01 -14.69 -3.47
CA ALA A 71 -9.02 -15.51 -4.13
C ALA A 71 -8.55 -16.97 -4.34
N ARG A 72 -7.27 -17.16 -4.70
CA ARG A 72 -6.66 -18.50 -4.84
C ARG A 72 -6.45 -19.20 -3.50
N LYS A 73 -6.25 -18.46 -2.42
CA LYS A 73 -6.21 -18.97 -1.03
C LYS A 73 -7.61 -19.27 -0.45
N GLY A 74 -8.67 -19.09 -1.24
CA GLY A 74 -10.03 -19.52 -0.87
C GLY A 74 -10.98 -18.39 -0.43
N PHE A 75 -10.53 -17.14 -0.39
CA PHE A 75 -11.39 -16.00 -0.04
C PHE A 75 -12.29 -15.57 -1.20
N ASN A 76 -13.53 -15.14 -0.89
CA ASN A 76 -14.31 -14.33 -1.80
C ASN A 76 -13.76 -12.90 -1.73
N THR A 77 -13.05 -12.48 -2.76
CA THR A 77 -12.26 -11.24 -2.73
C THR A 77 -12.93 -10.13 -3.48
N ILE A 78 -13.00 -8.96 -2.86
CA ILE A 78 -13.35 -7.68 -3.48
C ILE A 78 -12.09 -6.85 -3.57
N ALA A 79 -11.69 -6.46 -4.78
CA ALA A 79 -10.69 -5.44 -5.01
C ALA A 79 -11.40 -4.09 -5.13
N LEU A 80 -10.96 -3.09 -4.38
CA LEU A 80 -11.53 -1.75 -4.32
C LEU A 80 -10.48 -0.71 -4.70
N ASP A 81 -10.82 0.18 -5.63
CA ASP A 81 -9.98 1.33 -5.98
C ASP A 81 -10.83 2.54 -6.38
N LEU A 82 -10.28 3.75 -6.21
CA LEU A 82 -10.91 4.98 -6.68
C LEU A 82 -10.94 5.08 -8.19
N GLU A 83 -9.89 4.59 -8.85
CA GLU A 83 -9.73 4.62 -10.29
C GLU A 83 -10.22 3.32 -10.94
N PRO A 84 -10.66 3.37 -12.19
CA PRO A 84 -11.00 2.18 -12.93
C PRO A 84 -9.75 1.35 -13.21
N VAL A 85 -9.76 0.09 -12.80
CA VAL A 85 -8.65 -0.84 -13.01
C VAL A 85 -8.99 -1.84 -14.11
N ARG A 86 -8.09 -1.98 -15.09
CA ARG A 86 -8.21 -3.00 -16.12
C ARG A 86 -7.53 -4.30 -15.66
N TRP A 87 -8.35 -5.33 -15.41
CA TRP A 87 -7.86 -6.65 -15.04
C TRP A 87 -7.64 -7.51 -16.28
N PHE A 88 -6.52 -8.25 -16.33
CA PHE A 88 -6.18 -9.19 -17.41
C PHE A 88 -6.52 -10.63 -17.07
N TYR A 89 -7.22 -10.87 -15.96
CA TYR A 89 -7.68 -12.17 -15.50
C TYR A 89 -9.10 -12.12 -14.98
N LYS A 90 -9.76 -13.30 -14.98
CA LYS A 90 -11.05 -13.51 -14.32
C LYS A 90 -10.90 -14.69 -13.36
N HIS A 91 -11.46 -14.55 -12.17
CA HIS A 91 -11.48 -15.64 -11.19
C HIS A 91 -12.86 -15.69 -10.52
N PRO A 92 -13.48 -16.86 -10.28
CA PRO A 92 -14.85 -16.94 -9.76
C PRO A 92 -15.03 -16.30 -8.38
N ARG A 93 -13.96 -16.24 -7.59
CA ARG A 93 -13.95 -15.61 -6.27
C ARG A 93 -13.35 -14.20 -6.25
N PHE A 94 -13.20 -13.54 -7.38
CA PHE A 94 -12.61 -12.20 -7.48
C PHE A 94 -13.59 -11.24 -8.16
N LYS A 95 -13.85 -10.10 -7.51
CA LYS A 95 -14.67 -9.01 -8.05
C LYS A 95 -13.93 -7.69 -7.87
N PHE A 96 -14.12 -6.76 -8.80
CA PHE A 96 -13.64 -5.40 -8.69
C PHE A 96 -14.83 -4.45 -8.45
N ILE A 97 -14.62 -3.48 -7.56
CA ILE A 97 -15.54 -2.37 -7.29
C ILE A 97 -14.74 -1.08 -7.40
N GLN A 98 -15.17 -0.18 -8.29
CA GLN A 98 -14.66 1.17 -8.30
C GLN A 98 -15.40 2.00 -7.26
N GLY A 99 -14.67 2.64 -6.34
CA GLY A 99 -15.30 3.48 -5.31
C GLY A 99 -14.36 4.00 -4.25
N ASP A 100 -14.89 4.91 -3.46
CA ASP A 100 -14.22 5.59 -2.35
C ASP A 100 -14.62 4.93 -1.03
N ILE A 101 -13.66 4.40 -0.27
CA ILE A 101 -13.93 3.77 1.03
C ILE A 101 -14.59 4.74 2.03
N LEU A 102 -14.34 6.03 1.90
CA LEU A 102 -14.96 7.05 2.74
C LEU A 102 -16.45 7.29 2.43
N LYS A 103 -16.95 6.74 1.32
CA LYS A 103 -18.34 6.90 0.84
C LYS A 103 -19.07 5.58 0.70
N LEU A 104 -18.37 4.49 0.38
CA LEU A 104 -18.96 3.18 0.23
C LEU A 104 -19.39 2.60 1.59
N GLN A 105 -20.49 1.89 1.58
CA GLN A 105 -21.01 1.20 2.77
C GLN A 105 -20.89 -0.30 2.58
N PHE A 106 -19.95 -0.92 3.27
CA PHE A 106 -19.91 -2.36 3.47
C PHE A 106 -20.60 -2.71 4.80
N PRO A 107 -21.22 -3.89 4.92
CA PRO A 107 -21.76 -4.33 6.20
C PRO A 107 -20.68 -4.40 7.28
N PRO A 108 -20.99 -4.01 8.53
CA PRO A 108 -20.06 -4.21 9.65
C PRO A 108 -19.68 -5.69 9.79
N SER A 109 -18.43 -5.97 10.17
CA SER A 109 -17.95 -7.33 10.41
C SER A 109 -18.17 -8.28 9.23
N TYR A 110 -17.95 -7.79 8.01
CA TYR A 110 -18.16 -8.56 6.78
C TYR A 110 -16.89 -9.28 6.31
N PHE A 111 -15.73 -8.63 6.41
CA PHE A 111 -14.47 -9.19 5.94
C PHE A 111 -13.72 -9.97 7.03
N ASP A 112 -13.08 -11.04 6.61
CA ASP A 112 -12.16 -11.86 7.43
C ASP A 112 -10.72 -11.38 7.28
N LEU A 113 -10.40 -10.84 6.08
CA LEU A 113 -9.10 -10.34 5.70
C LEU A 113 -9.23 -9.00 4.99
N ILE A 114 -8.34 -8.05 5.31
CA ILE A 114 -8.12 -6.83 4.53
C ILE A 114 -6.65 -6.79 4.11
N ILE A 115 -6.41 -6.49 2.85
CA ILE A 115 -5.09 -6.20 2.29
C ILE A 115 -5.05 -4.69 2.02
N ASN A 116 -4.04 -4.02 2.53
CA ASN A 116 -3.80 -2.60 2.33
C ASN A 116 -2.32 -2.41 2.01
N CYS A 117 -2.00 -2.53 0.73
CA CYS A 117 -0.63 -2.44 0.23
C CYS A 117 -0.35 -1.03 -0.28
N SER A 118 0.32 -0.21 0.52
CA SER A 118 0.68 1.18 0.19
C SER A 118 -0.47 1.96 -0.45
N ALA A 119 -1.61 2.00 0.25
CA ALA A 119 -2.82 2.69 -0.22
C ALA A 119 -3.35 3.73 0.78
N ILE A 120 -3.32 3.42 2.09
CA ILE A 120 -3.89 4.28 3.13
C ILE A 120 -3.22 5.66 3.20
N GLU A 121 -1.95 5.75 2.88
CA GLU A 121 -1.16 6.98 2.91
C GLU A 121 -1.64 8.04 1.91
N HIS A 122 -2.41 7.63 0.89
CA HIS A 122 -2.97 8.52 -0.11
C HIS A 122 -4.34 9.06 0.26
N VAL A 123 -5.06 8.42 1.18
CA VAL A 123 -6.47 8.73 1.46
C VAL A 123 -6.61 10.15 2.01
N GLY A 124 -7.45 10.95 1.34
CA GLY A 124 -7.73 12.34 1.72
C GLY A 124 -6.68 13.35 1.30
N LEU A 125 -5.70 13.00 0.46
CA LEU A 125 -4.79 13.97 -0.17
C LEU A 125 -5.39 14.49 -1.47
N ALA A 126 -5.59 15.81 -1.58
CA ALA A 126 -6.07 16.44 -2.80
C ALA A 126 -4.98 16.50 -3.88
N GLY A 127 -5.40 16.51 -5.15
CA GLY A 127 -4.52 16.63 -6.33
C GLY A 127 -4.12 15.29 -6.96
N ARG A 128 -4.61 14.17 -6.44
CA ARG A 128 -4.40 12.83 -7.00
C ARG A 128 -5.67 11.99 -6.91
N TYR A 129 -5.83 11.00 -7.78
CA TYR A 129 -6.97 10.06 -7.80
C TYR A 129 -8.36 10.73 -7.80
N GLY A 130 -8.49 11.90 -8.44
CA GLY A 130 -9.75 12.65 -8.49
C GLY A 130 -10.17 13.30 -7.17
N VAL A 131 -9.33 13.26 -6.15
CA VAL A 131 -9.58 13.93 -4.87
C VAL A 131 -9.32 15.43 -5.01
N THR A 132 -10.35 16.25 -4.80
CA THR A 132 -10.29 17.72 -4.99
C THR A 132 -10.15 18.51 -3.69
N LYS A 133 -10.45 17.88 -2.53
CA LYS A 133 -10.41 18.53 -1.22
C LYS A 133 -9.60 17.71 -0.23
N ASP A 134 -8.66 18.39 0.43
CA ASP A 134 -7.87 17.76 1.50
C ASP A 134 -8.73 17.35 2.69
N ARG A 135 -8.43 16.15 3.19
CA ARG A 135 -8.87 15.63 4.49
C ARG A 135 -7.62 15.23 5.28
N PRO A 136 -7.12 16.08 6.18
CA PRO A 136 -5.85 15.84 6.89
C PRO A 136 -5.80 14.48 7.60
N ASP A 137 -6.93 14.02 8.15
CA ASP A 137 -7.06 12.72 8.84
C ASP A 137 -7.86 11.68 8.02
N GLY A 138 -7.90 11.83 6.68
CA GLY A 138 -8.62 10.88 5.81
C GLY A 138 -8.12 9.44 5.91
N ASP A 139 -6.83 9.23 6.13
CA ASP A 139 -6.23 7.93 6.41
C ASP A 139 -6.71 7.34 7.75
N ILE A 140 -6.78 8.15 8.81
CA ILE A 140 -7.31 7.74 10.11
C ILE A 140 -8.80 7.40 10.01
N GLU A 141 -9.59 8.22 9.27
CA GLU A 141 -11.01 7.95 9.01
C GLU A 141 -11.18 6.61 8.27
N ALA A 142 -10.39 6.38 7.23
CA ALA A 142 -10.43 5.14 6.47
C ALA A 142 -10.04 3.94 7.33
N MET A 143 -9.00 4.03 8.17
CA MET A 143 -8.64 2.95 9.10
C MET A 143 -9.75 2.60 10.08
N LYS A 144 -10.52 3.59 10.56
CA LYS A 144 -11.71 3.36 11.39
C LYS A 144 -12.80 2.60 10.63
N ILE A 145 -13.05 2.98 9.37
CA ILE A 145 -14.03 2.28 8.52
C ILE A 145 -13.58 0.85 8.26
N LEU A 146 -12.32 0.65 7.87
CA LEU A 146 -11.74 -0.68 7.61
C LEU A 146 -11.87 -1.57 8.87
N LYS A 147 -11.66 -1.01 10.06
CA LYS A 147 -11.85 -1.73 11.32
C LYS A 147 -13.32 -2.09 11.60
N ILE A 148 -14.28 -1.23 11.24
CA ILE A 148 -15.72 -1.51 11.40
C ILE A 148 -16.14 -2.68 10.51
N ILE A 149 -15.72 -2.68 9.24
CA ILE A 149 -16.11 -3.71 8.27
C ILE A 149 -15.36 -5.03 8.43
N LEU A 150 -14.22 -5.03 9.14
CA LEU A 150 -13.47 -6.24 9.50
C LEU A 150 -14.17 -6.96 10.67
N LYS A 151 -14.23 -8.27 10.65
CA LYS A 151 -14.75 -9.11 11.75
C LYS A 151 -13.84 -8.99 12.99
N PRO A 152 -14.39 -9.13 14.20
CA PRO A 152 -13.57 -9.37 15.39
C PRO A 152 -12.67 -10.59 15.17
N GLY A 153 -11.37 -10.47 15.47
CA GLY A 153 -10.36 -11.49 15.16
C GLY A 153 -9.91 -11.51 13.71
N GLY A 154 -10.56 -10.77 12.80
CA GLY A 154 -10.14 -10.61 11.42
C GLY A 154 -8.79 -9.88 11.32
N LYS A 155 -8.07 -10.11 10.23
CA LYS A 155 -6.70 -9.59 10.05
C LYS A 155 -6.63 -8.54 8.94
N MET A 156 -5.75 -7.56 9.12
CA MET A 156 -5.31 -6.66 8.07
C MET A 156 -3.81 -6.84 7.82
N LEU A 157 -3.44 -7.03 6.57
CA LEU A 157 -2.06 -6.96 6.10
C LEU A 157 -1.84 -5.55 5.56
N LEU A 158 -1.06 -4.77 6.28
CA LEU A 158 -0.82 -3.36 6.00
C LEU A 158 0.64 -3.13 5.66
N THR A 159 0.91 -2.44 4.55
CA THR A 159 2.22 -1.88 4.25
C THR A 159 2.11 -0.39 4.01
N ILE A 160 3.06 0.39 4.50
CA ILE A 160 3.04 1.86 4.43
C ILE A 160 4.45 2.46 4.38
N PRO A 161 4.60 3.66 3.81
CA PRO A 161 5.82 4.45 3.95
C PRO A 161 6.08 4.85 5.40
N VAL A 162 7.30 4.63 5.90
CA VAL A 162 7.72 5.04 7.24
C VAL A 162 9.00 5.89 7.22
N GLY A 163 9.17 6.69 8.27
CA GLY A 163 10.29 7.60 8.49
C GLY A 163 9.89 8.65 9.52
N GLN A 164 10.57 9.80 9.57
CA GLN A 164 10.03 10.95 10.30
C GLN A 164 8.72 11.41 9.66
N ASP A 165 7.74 11.77 10.52
CA ASP A 165 6.40 12.18 10.07
C ASP A 165 6.48 13.28 9.01
N ASN A 166 5.88 13.03 7.84
CA ASN A 166 5.86 13.98 6.73
C ASN A 166 4.62 13.78 5.84
N VAL A 167 4.28 14.81 5.05
CA VAL A 167 3.23 14.76 4.04
C VAL A 167 3.75 15.38 2.75
N PHE A 168 4.05 14.55 1.76
CA PHE A 168 4.45 14.98 0.42
C PHE A 168 3.23 15.15 -0.48
N LYS A 169 2.62 16.33 -0.46
CA LYS A 169 1.46 16.62 -1.32
C LYS A 169 1.85 16.73 -2.79
N PRO A 170 1.05 16.20 -3.72
CA PRO A 170 -0.18 15.40 -3.54
C PRO A 170 0.08 13.90 -3.38
N LEU A 171 1.32 13.49 -3.12
CA LEU A 171 1.78 12.11 -3.30
C LEU A 171 1.31 11.18 -2.18
N HIS A 172 1.86 11.30 -0.98
CA HIS A 172 1.58 10.40 0.13
C HIS A 172 2.03 10.97 1.48
N ARG A 173 1.59 10.33 2.55
CA ARG A 173 2.09 10.52 3.91
C ARG A 173 3.23 9.54 4.18
N VAL A 174 4.14 9.97 5.07
CA VAL A 174 5.15 9.13 5.70
C VAL A 174 4.81 9.07 7.19
N TYR A 175 4.78 7.88 7.75
CA TYR A 175 4.35 7.64 9.14
C TYR A 175 5.56 7.51 10.06
N GLY A 176 5.65 8.41 11.02
CA GLY A 176 6.69 8.45 12.04
C GLY A 176 6.17 8.19 13.44
N LYS A 177 6.91 8.70 14.42
CA LYS A 177 6.66 8.44 15.84
C LYS A 177 5.33 9.03 16.34
N GLU A 178 4.78 10.05 15.67
CA GLU A 178 3.51 10.69 16.08
C GLU A 178 2.30 10.12 15.33
N ARG A 179 2.37 9.99 14.01
CA ARG A 179 1.21 9.58 13.20
C ARG A 179 0.99 8.08 13.19
N LEU A 180 2.07 7.28 13.20
CA LEU A 180 1.94 5.81 13.19
C LEU A 180 1.10 5.27 14.37
N PRO A 181 1.32 5.69 15.63
CA PRO A 181 0.46 5.25 16.74
C PRO A 181 -1.01 5.64 16.57
N ARG A 182 -1.30 6.82 16.01
CA ARG A 182 -2.67 7.28 15.71
C ARG A 182 -3.33 6.43 14.62
N LEU A 183 -2.56 6.05 13.58
CA LEU A 183 -3.05 5.20 12.50
C LEU A 183 -3.43 3.80 13.02
N LEU A 184 -2.64 3.27 13.94
CA LEU A 184 -2.79 1.92 14.50
C LEU A 184 -3.62 1.88 15.79
N GLU A 185 -4.27 2.99 16.15
CA GLU A 185 -5.04 3.08 17.40
C GLU A 185 -6.15 2.02 17.48
N GLY A 186 -6.09 1.24 18.57
CA GLY A 186 -7.05 0.19 18.88
C GLY A 186 -6.94 -1.04 17.96
N TRP A 187 -5.87 -1.22 17.21
CA TRP A 187 -5.51 -2.47 16.58
C TRP A 187 -4.58 -3.27 17.47
N GLU A 188 -4.66 -4.60 17.38
CA GLU A 188 -3.66 -5.51 17.94
C GLU A 188 -2.60 -5.77 16.88
N ILE A 189 -1.33 -5.48 17.19
CA ILE A 189 -0.21 -5.72 16.27
C ILE A 189 0.31 -7.13 16.55
N LEU A 190 0.04 -8.06 15.62
CA LEU A 190 0.53 -9.44 15.74
C LEU A 190 1.95 -9.61 15.21
N LYS A 191 2.32 -8.81 14.21
CA LYS A 191 3.65 -8.78 13.63
C LYS A 191 3.92 -7.40 13.07
N GLU A 192 5.14 -6.91 13.24
CA GLU A 192 5.66 -5.71 12.57
C GLU A 192 7.06 -5.98 12.04
N GLU A 193 7.39 -5.34 10.92
CA GLU A 193 8.69 -5.45 10.27
C GLU A 193 9.00 -4.13 9.57
N TYR A 194 10.27 -3.72 9.55
CA TYR A 194 10.68 -2.43 8.99
C TYR A 194 11.85 -2.60 8.07
N TRP A 195 11.81 -1.88 6.93
CA TRP A 195 12.86 -1.90 5.91
C TRP A 195 13.24 -0.48 5.53
N ILE A 196 14.52 -0.26 5.27
CA ILE A 196 15.04 0.97 4.68
C ILE A 196 16.02 0.63 3.57
N LYS A 197 16.29 1.58 2.69
CA LYS A 197 17.40 1.44 1.75
C LYS A 197 18.69 1.90 2.39
N ASP A 198 19.76 1.09 2.19
CA ASP A 198 21.13 1.47 2.53
C ASP A 198 21.73 2.45 1.51
N GLU A 199 23.00 2.79 1.67
CA GLU A 199 23.72 3.73 0.80
C GLU A 199 23.91 3.19 -0.63
N GLU A 200 23.93 1.87 -0.80
CA GLU A 200 24.04 1.20 -2.10
C GLU A 200 22.68 1.01 -2.79
N GLY A 201 21.58 1.32 -2.10
CA GLY A 201 20.22 1.22 -2.61
C GLY A 201 19.55 -0.14 -2.39
N TYR A 202 20.14 -1.02 -1.59
CA TYR A 202 19.50 -2.28 -1.20
C TYR A 202 18.54 -2.10 -0.04
N TRP A 203 17.41 -2.80 -0.10
CA TRP A 203 16.51 -2.88 1.02
C TRP A 203 17.07 -3.78 2.12
N ILE A 204 17.26 -3.23 3.32
CA ILE A 204 17.72 -3.92 4.52
C ILE A 204 16.67 -3.86 5.61
N CYS A 205 16.47 -4.98 6.31
CA CYS A 205 15.59 -5.05 7.47
C CYS A 205 16.28 -4.38 8.67
N VAL A 206 15.55 -3.52 9.37
CA VAL A 206 16.05 -2.76 10.53
C VAL A 206 15.04 -2.77 11.66
N ASP A 207 15.44 -2.29 12.84
CA ASP A 207 14.54 -2.06 13.96
C ASP A 207 13.63 -0.84 13.71
N LYS A 208 12.54 -0.77 14.47
CA LYS A 208 11.55 0.29 14.42
C LYS A 208 12.12 1.68 14.64
N GLU A 209 13.02 1.80 15.61
CA GLU A 209 13.56 3.11 15.98
C GLU A 209 14.41 3.68 14.86
N THR A 210 15.26 2.86 14.25
CA THR A 210 16.05 3.19 13.06
C THR A 210 15.14 3.63 11.90
N ALA A 211 14.10 2.85 11.61
CA ALA A 211 13.19 3.17 10.51
C ALA A 211 12.44 4.50 10.74
N LEU A 212 11.82 4.67 11.92
CA LEU A 212 11.03 5.87 12.23
C LEU A 212 11.89 7.11 12.51
N GLY A 213 13.16 6.94 12.84
CA GLY A 213 14.12 8.02 13.05
C GLY A 213 14.67 8.61 11.74
N ARG A 214 14.52 7.91 10.62
CA ARG A 214 15.07 8.33 9.32
C ARG A 214 14.41 9.60 8.82
N GLU A 215 15.21 10.63 8.55
CA GLU A 215 14.75 11.84 7.88
C GLU A 215 14.40 11.54 6.42
N ILE A 216 13.24 12.00 5.98
CA ILE A 216 12.75 11.80 4.61
C ILE A 216 12.78 13.13 3.88
N VAL A 217 13.84 13.37 3.15
CA VAL A 217 14.08 14.61 2.38
C VAL A 217 13.44 14.59 0.98
N HIS A 218 13.03 13.44 0.51
CA HIS A 218 12.43 13.26 -0.82
C HIS A 218 11.34 12.18 -0.77
N PRO A 219 10.20 12.37 -1.49
CA PRO A 219 9.06 11.44 -1.42
C PRO A 219 9.38 10.00 -1.82
N SER A 220 10.48 9.75 -2.52
CA SER A 220 10.87 8.40 -2.94
C SER A 220 11.88 7.72 -1.99
N LEU A 221 12.28 8.36 -0.88
CA LEU A 221 13.34 7.87 0.01
C LEU A 221 12.81 7.33 1.34
N TYR A 222 11.53 7.00 1.42
CA TYR A 222 10.91 6.44 2.62
C TYR A 222 11.41 5.03 2.94
N GLY A 223 11.25 4.62 4.19
CA GLY A 223 11.31 3.23 4.61
C GLY A 223 9.95 2.55 4.44
N LEU A 224 9.90 1.24 4.62
CA LEU A 224 8.65 0.45 4.62
C LEU A 224 8.35 -0.04 6.04
N GLY A 225 7.11 0.14 6.48
CA GLY A 225 6.55 -0.51 7.65
C GLY A 225 5.52 -1.55 7.20
N LEU A 226 5.64 -2.76 7.71
CA LEU A 226 4.86 -3.93 7.33
C LEU A 226 4.19 -4.50 8.59
N PHE A 227 2.87 -4.67 8.57
CA PHE A 227 2.10 -5.02 9.77
C PHE A 227 1.08 -6.12 9.50
N VAL A 228 1.03 -7.11 10.38
CA VAL A 228 -0.15 -7.96 10.56
C VAL A 228 -0.94 -7.40 11.74
N LEU A 229 -2.04 -6.74 11.42
CA LEU A 229 -2.96 -6.17 12.41
C LEU A 229 -4.14 -7.12 12.63
N GLN A 230 -4.65 -7.18 13.86
CA GLN A 230 -5.88 -7.89 14.18
C GLN A 230 -6.88 -6.92 14.81
N LYS A 231 -8.15 -7.05 14.38
CA LYS A 231 -9.24 -6.40 15.13
C LYS A 231 -9.45 -7.15 16.43
N PRO A 232 -9.37 -6.50 17.61
CA PRO A 232 -9.57 -7.16 18.88
C PRO A 232 -10.89 -7.94 18.94
N ILE A 233 -10.84 -9.13 19.50
CA ILE A 233 -12.02 -9.90 19.86
C ILE A 233 -12.58 -9.22 21.10
N GLY A 234 -13.68 -8.47 20.96
CA GLY A 234 -14.27 -7.72 22.07
C GLY A 234 -14.43 -8.59 23.32
N ASP A 235 -14.09 -8.03 24.47
CA ASP A 235 -14.24 -8.70 25.75
C ASP A 235 -15.69 -9.16 25.93
N LYS A 236 -15.93 -10.46 26.01
CA LYS A 236 -17.24 -11.06 26.37
C LYS A 236 -17.72 -10.64 27.78
N LYS A 237 -16.95 -9.84 28.52
CA LYS A 237 -17.23 -9.43 29.90
C LYS A 237 -18.17 -8.22 30.05
N ARG A 238 -18.67 -7.60 28.99
CA ARG A 238 -19.61 -6.44 29.11
C ARG A 238 -21.08 -6.76 28.86
N LEU A 239 -21.46 -8.03 28.70
CA LEU A 239 -22.85 -8.43 28.44
C LEU A 239 -23.59 -8.98 29.70
N ASN A 240 -22.97 -8.96 30.86
CA ASN A 240 -23.58 -9.39 32.13
C ASN A 240 -23.52 -8.27 33.19
N ARG A 241 -24.06 -7.08 32.87
CA ARG A 241 -24.44 -6.07 33.85
C ARG A 241 -25.74 -5.39 33.43
#